data_bdcb989fb64cf61dd780c91dbffddba3
#
_entry.id   bdcb989fb64cf61dd780c91dbffddba3
#
_cell.length_a   1.000
_cell.length_b   1.000
_cell.length_c   1.000
_cell.angle_alpha   90.00
_cell.angle_beta   90.00
_cell.angle_gamma   90.00
#
_symmetry.space_group_name_H-M   'P 1'
#
loop_
_entity.id
_entity.type
_entity.pdbx_description
1 polymer ?
#
loop_
_entity_poly.entity_id
_entity_poly.type
_entity_poly.pdbx_seq_one_letter_code
_entity_poly.pdbx_strand_id
1 'polypeptide(L)'
;MIILIPAYKPDQSLVRLARALRKQDPAAEILVIDDGSGSAYAPIFTELRIDGVTVQTHPANKGKGAALRTGIAWAKANRPGEVIVTADADGQHLPRDIFRVGVRTETAAVAGQRSIILGVRTKPDPNAGEEGTKVPLRSKIGNSATVGFFALATGARVADTQTGLRGFTPQILDWLLQIPGDKYEYEFSMLLRATRADVELVQVPIVKVYEPGNPTSHFRPLQDSALIYAPLLAFLASSFLTGFLVDAIALFVLVGMGAPLLVAVVGARIISALTNFTVNRMLMHDGGA
;
A
#
# COMPACT_ATOMS: atom_id res chain seq x y z
N MET A 1 -17.76 3.51 10.97
CA MET A 1 -16.70 2.83 10.15
C MET A 1 -17.25 2.43 8.79
N ILE A 2 -16.49 2.67 7.73
CA ILE A 2 -16.82 2.26 6.35
C ILE A 2 -15.85 1.16 5.91
N ILE A 3 -16.38 0.05 5.40
CA ILE A 3 -15.57 -1.03 4.82
C ILE A 3 -15.56 -0.85 3.31
N LEU A 4 -14.41 -0.43 2.76
CA LEU A 4 -14.21 -0.13 1.34
C LEU A 4 -13.56 -1.33 0.64
N ILE A 5 -14.22 -1.86 -0.37
CA ILE A 5 -13.76 -3.03 -1.12
C ILE A 5 -13.67 -2.69 -2.62
N PRO A 6 -12.46 -2.47 -3.16
CA PRO A 6 -12.26 -2.36 -4.59
C PRO A 6 -12.44 -3.74 -5.24
N ALA A 7 -13.19 -3.83 -6.32
CA ALA A 7 -13.51 -5.08 -7.00
C ALA A 7 -13.36 -4.95 -8.52
N TYR A 8 -12.66 -5.89 -9.14
CA TYR A 8 -12.58 -6.04 -10.58
C TYR A 8 -12.76 -7.50 -10.96
N LYS A 9 -13.81 -7.79 -11.71
CA LYS A 9 -14.20 -9.15 -12.11
C LYS A 9 -14.25 -10.11 -10.91
N PRO A 10 -15.00 -9.75 -9.83
CA PRO A 10 -15.06 -10.56 -8.63
C PRO A 10 -15.81 -11.86 -8.88
N ASP A 11 -15.61 -12.82 -8.00
CA ASP A 11 -16.44 -14.01 -7.89
C ASP A 11 -17.37 -13.94 -6.67
N GLN A 12 -18.03 -15.05 -6.35
CA GLN A 12 -18.95 -15.16 -5.21
C GLN A 12 -18.28 -14.97 -3.83
N SER A 13 -16.95 -14.92 -3.74
CA SER A 13 -16.23 -14.64 -2.49
C SER A 13 -16.56 -13.25 -1.96
N LEU A 14 -16.74 -12.28 -2.87
CA LEU A 14 -17.14 -10.91 -2.49
C LEU A 14 -18.52 -10.89 -1.82
N VAL A 15 -19.49 -11.62 -2.35
CA VAL A 15 -20.86 -11.71 -1.76
C VAL A 15 -20.79 -12.40 -0.40
N ARG A 16 -20.04 -13.51 -0.31
CA ARG A 16 -19.84 -14.21 0.97
C ARG A 16 -19.19 -13.31 2.01
N LEU A 17 -18.17 -12.54 1.62
CA LEU A 17 -17.51 -11.58 2.50
C LEU A 17 -18.49 -10.52 2.99
N ALA A 18 -19.25 -9.88 2.09
CA ALA A 18 -20.23 -8.85 2.44
C ALA A 18 -21.28 -9.37 3.43
N ARG A 19 -21.82 -10.57 3.18
CA ARG A 19 -22.78 -11.22 4.09
C ARG A 19 -22.18 -11.56 5.44
N ALA A 20 -20.92 -12.04 5.47
CA ALA A 20 -20.23 -12.35 6.71
C ALA A 20 -19.94 -11.09 7.54
N LEU A 21 -19.59 -9.97 6.90
CA LEU A 21 -19.42 -8.66 7.54
C LEU A 21 -20.74 -8.17 8.15
N ARG A 22 -21.84 -8.22 7.40
CA ARG A 22 -23.18 -7.84 7.88
C ARG A 22 -23.68 -8.73 9.00
N LYS A 23 -23.36 -10.02 8.99
CA LYS A 23 -23.71 -10.95 10.07
C LYS A 23 -22.98 -10.58 11.37
N GLN A 24 -21.74 -10.12 11.28
CA GLN A 24 -20.94 -9.73 12.44
C GLN A 24 -21.35 -8.35 12.99
N ASP A 25 -21.62 -7.40 12.09
CA ASP A 25 -22.14 -6.07 12.43
C ASP A 25 -23.17 -5.62 11.37
N PRO A 26 -24.49 -5.71 11.69
CA PRO A 26 -25.54 -5.27 10.78
C PRO A 26 -25.50 -3.77 10.44
N ALA A 27 -24.86 -2.95 11.29
CA ALA A 27 -24.72 -1.51 11.09
C ALA A 27 -23.48 -1.13 10.26
N ALA A 28 -22.60 -2.08 9.96
CA ALA A 28 -21.39 -1.80 9.15
C ALA A 28 -21.77 -1.29 7.76
N GLU A 29 -21.25 -0.12 7.39
CA GLU A 29 -21.38 0.42 6.05
C GLU A 29 -20.37 -0.25 5.12
N ILE A 30 -20.86 -0.97 4.11
CA ILE A 30 -20.01 -1.64 3.11
C ILE A 30 -20.13 -0.87 1.81
N LEU A 31 -19.00 -0.38 1.30
CA LEU A 31 -18.86 0.31 0.04
C LEU A 31 -18.01 -0.52 -0.91
N VAL A 32 -18.60 -0.96 -2.00
CA VAL A 32 -17.89 -1.69 -3.07
C VAL A 32 -17.69 -0.75 -4.25
N ILE A 33 -16.47 -0.68 -4.77
CA ILE A 33 -16.15 0.02 -6.01
C ILE A 33 -15.91 -1.02 -7.10
N ASP A 34 -16.87 -1.16 -8.01
CA ASP A 34 -16.72 -1.95 -9.22
C ASP A 34 -15.84 -1.20 -10.23
N ASP A 35 -14.63 -1.65 -10.41
CA ASP A 35 -13.63 -1.02 -11.30
C ASP A 35 -13.85 -1.45 -12.76
N GLY A 36 -15.07 -1.32 -13.26
CA GLY A 36 -15.39 -1.57 -14.65
C GLY A 36 -15.33 -3.05 -15.03
N SER A 37 -15.93 -3.93 -14.22
CA SER A 37 -15.93 -5.39 -14.45
C SER A 37 -16.67 -5.82 -15.70
N GLY A 38 -17.64 -5.02 -16.15
CA GLY A 38 -18.47 -5.32 -17.34
C GLY A 38 -19.73 -6.13 -17.03
N SER A 39 -20.59 -6.27 -18.05
CA SER A 39 -21.95 -6.84 -17.92
C SER A 39 -21.99 -8.29 -17.41
N ALA A 40 -20.97 -9.08 -17.71
CA ALA A 40 -20.88 -10.47 -17.24
C ALA A 40 -20.84 -10.58 -15.71
N TYR A 41 -20.40 -9.54 -15.00
CA TYR A 41 -20.30 -9.50 -13.54
C TYR A 41 -21.45 -8.72 -12.89
N ALA A 42 -22.34 -8.12 -13.67
CA ALA A 42 -23.49 -7.38 -13.17
C ALA A 42 -24.36 -8.16 -12.16
N PRO A 43 -24.59 -9.47 -12.31
CA PRO A 43 -25.35 -10.24 -11.32
C PRO A 43 -24.77 -10.18 -9.90
N ILE A 44 -23.44 -10.26 -9.75
CA ILE A 44 -22.77 -10.18 -8.45
C ILE A 44 -23.03 -8.82 -7.78
N PHE A 45 -22.86 -7.74 -8.53
CA PHE A 45 -23.10 -6.39 -7.99
C PHE A 45 -24.59 -6.11 -7.72
N THR A 46 -25.49 -6.73 -8.48
CA THR A 46 -26.93 -6.67 -8.22
C THR A 46 -27.28 -7.37 -6.91
N GLU A 47 -26.71 -8.57 -6.68
CA GLU A 47 -26.88 -9.32 -5.44
C GLU A 47 -26.38 -8.51 -4.22
N LEU A 48 -25.22 -7.88 -4.33
CA LEU A 48 -24.68 -7.00 -3.29
C LEU A 48 -25.61 -5.83 -2.98
N ARG A 49 -26.21 -5.18 -4.00
CA ARG A 49 -27.19 -4.08 -3.81
C ARG A 49 -28.45 -4.57 -3.09
N ILE A 50 -28.93 -5.76 -3.43
CA ILE A 50 -30.07 -6.39 -2.75
C ILE A 50 -29.74 -6.66 -1.29
N ASP A 51 -28.51 -7.07 -0.98
CA ASP A 51 -28.01 -7.26 0.37
C ASP A 51 -27.70 -5.92 1.10
N GLY A 52 -28.06 -4.76 0.50
CA GLY A 52 -27.90 -3.43 1.10
C GLY A 52 -26.49 -2.87 1.04
N VAL A 53 -25.62 -3.42 0.21
CA VAL A 53 -24.26 -2.90 -0.02
C VAL A 53 -24.31 -1.71 -0.97
N THR A 54 -23.60 -0.62 -0.62
CA THR A 54 -23.43 0.51 -1.53
C THR A 54 -22.43 0.14 -2.63
N VAL A 55 -22.83 0.21 -3.90
CA VAL A 55 -21.98 -0.13 -5.04
C VAL A 55 -21.84 1.06 -5.99
N GLN A 56 -20.61 1.54 -6.17
CA GLN A 56 -20.23 2.52 -7.19
C GLN A 56 -19.53 1.80 -8.35
N THR A 57 -19.81 2.20 -9.60
CA THR A 57 -19.27 1.52 -10.78
C THR A 57 -18.50 2.49 -11.67
N HIS A 58 -17.28 2.15 -12.03
CA HIS A 58 -16.52 2.84 -13.06
C HIS A 58 -16.95 2.39 -14.45
N PRO A 59 -16.95 3.28 -15.45
CA PRO A 59 -17.33 2.91 -16.83
C PRO A 59 -16.34 1.95 -17.49
N ALA A 60 -15.10 1.92 -17.02
CA ALA A 60 -14.02 1.04 -17.46
C ALA A 60 -13.01 0.83 -16.34
N ASN A 61 -12.18 -0.22 -16.45
CA ASN A 61 -11.10 -0.49 -15.49
C ASN A 61 -10.10 0.68 -15.45
N LYS A 62 -9.94 1.27 -14.28
CA LYS A 62 -8.98 2.35 -13.99
C LYS A 62 -7.84 1.89 -13.10
N GLY A 63 -7.98 0.75 -12.44
CA GLY A 63 -7.03 0.16 -11.52
C GLY A 63 -7.40 0.32 -10.05
N LYS A 64 -6.81 -0.55 -9.21
CA LYS A 64 -7.12 -0.64 -7.77
C LYS A 64 -6.93 0.69 -7.04
N GLY A 65 -5.86 1.44 -7.35
CA GLY A 65 -5.60 2.75 -6.74
C GLY A 65 -6.69 3.78 -7.06
N ALA A 66 -7.16 3.80 -8.32
CA ALA A 66 -8.26 4.67 -8.72
C ALA A 66 -9.57 4.29 -8.01
N ALA A 67 -9.86 2.98 -7.88
CA ALA A 67 -11.03 2.50 -7.14
C ALA A 67 -10.97 2.88 -5.65
N LEU A 68 -9.80 2.75 -5.02
CA LEU A 68 -9.59 3.18 -3.65
C LEU A 68 -9.82 4.69 -3.49
N ARG A 69 -9.26 5.53 -4.37
CA ARG A 69 -9.50 6.99 -4.31
C ARG A 69 -10.97 7.34 -4.52
N THR A 70 -11.67 6.67 -5.43
CA THR A 70 -13.11 6.87 -5.63
C THR A 70 -13.88 6.55 -4.34
N GLY A 71 -13.57 5.44 -3.68
CA GLY A 71 -14.20 5.06 -2.42
C GLY A 71 -13.88 6.02 -1.27
N ILE A 72 -12.64 6.47 -1.16
CA ILE A 72 -12.21 7.46 -0.16
C ILE A 72 -12.93 8.80 -0.39
N ALA A 73 -13.02 9.27 -1.63
CA ALA A 73 -13.74 10.50 -1.98
C ALA A 73 -15.23 10.39 -1.65
N TRP A 74 -15.85 9.25 -1.99
CA TRP A 74 -17.24 8.99 -1.64
C TRP A 74 -17.46 9.00 -0.13
N ALA A 75 -16.62 8.30 0.62
CA ALA A 75 -16.71 8.21 2.08
C ALA A 75 -16.58 9.60 2.72
N LYS A 76 -15.61 10.41 2.28
CA LYS A 76 -15.43 11.78 2.76
C LYS A 76 -16.66 12.65 2.50
N ALA A 77 -17.30 12.52 1.35
CA ALA A 77 -18.46 13.32 0.96
C ALA A 77 -19.75 12.89 1.67
N ASN A 78 -19.96 11.58 1.87
CA ASN A 78 -21.23 11.02 2.34
C ASN A 78 -21.20 10.63 3.83
N ARG A 79 -20.03 10.45 4.41
CA ARG A 79 -19.81 10.02 5.81
C ARG A 79 -18.62 10.76 6.43
N PRO A 80 -18.69 12.10 6.53
CA PRO A 80 -17.58 12.88 7.06
C PRO A 80 -17.26 12.48 8.51
N GLY A 81 -15.97 12.34 8.80
CA GLY A 81 -15.49 11.94 10.12
C GLY A 81 -15.43 10.44 10.37
N GLU A 82 -15.96 9.60 9.47
CA GLU A 82 -15.87 8.16 9.62
C GLU A 82 -14.49 7.62 9.22
N VAL A 83 -14.06 6.58 9.92
CA VAL A 83 -12.86 5.81 9.53
C VAL A 83 -13.16 4.90 8.35
N ILE A 84 -12.14 4.65 7.53
CA ILE A 84 -12.25 3.74 6.39
C ILE A 84 -11.35 2.54 6.64
N VAL A 85 -11.87 1.34 6.39
CA VAL A 85 -11.10 0.09 6.38
C VAL A 85 -11.19 -0.52 4.99
N THR A 86 -10.05 -0.71 4.32
CA THR A 86 -10.01 -1.40 3.03
C THR A 86 -9.88 -2.90 3.20
N ALA A 87 -10.49 -3.68 2.31
CA ALA A 87 -10.30 -5.12 2.22
C ALA A 87 -10.31 -5.56 0.76
N ASP A 88 -9.64 -6.67 0.43
CA ASP A 88 -9.65 -7.23 -0.91
C ASP A 88 -10.95 -8.02 -1.19
N ALA A 89 -11.37 -8.06 -2.45
CA ALA A 89 -12.61 -8.73 -2.87
C ALA A 89 -12.52 -10.27 -2.94
N ASP A 90 -11.33 -10.82 -2.76
CA ASP A 90 -11.03 -12.27 -2.90
C ASP A 90 -11.39 -13.11 -1.67
N GLY A 91 -11.86 -12.48 -0.59
CA GLY A 91 -12.27 -13.17 0.63
C GLY A 91 -11.11 -13.64 1.53
N GLN A 92 -9.86 -13.30 1.22
CA GLN A 92 -8.69 -13.70 2.02
C GLN A 92 -8.57 -12.95 3.36
N HIS A 93 -9.39 -11.93 3.58
CA HIS A 93 -9.46 -11.20 4.85
C HIS A 93 -10.66 -11.67 5.67
N LEU A 94 -10.40 -12.21 6.86
CA LEU A 94 -11.45 -12.65 7.76
C LEU A 94 -12.23 -11.45 8.33
N PRO A 95 -13.57 -11.51 8.45
CA PRO A 95 -14.37 -10.43 9.01
C PRO A 95 -13.85 -9.94 10.38
N ARG A 96 -13.50 -10.87 11.28
CA ARG A 96 -12.92 -10.54 12.59
C ARG A 96 -11.65 -9.70 12.53
N ASP A 97 -10.82 -9.90 11.50
CA ASP A 97 -9.59 -9.15 11.33
C ASP A 97 -9.85 -7.77 10.70
N ILE A 98 -10.83 -7.67 9.79
CA ILE A 98 -11.32 -6.39 9.26
C ILE A 98 -11.84 -5.51 10.40
N PHE A 99 -12.70 -6.04 11.28
CA PHE A 99 -13.20 -5.31 12.44
C PHE A 99 -12.11 -4.97 13.45
N ARG A 100 -11.13 -5.87 13.67
CA ARG A 100 -9.98 -5.58 14.54
C ARG A 100 -9.16 -4.38 14.05
N VAL A 101 -8.89 -4.32 12.75
CA VAL A 101 -8.23 -3.16 12.13
C VAL A 101 -9.12 -1.92 12.28
N GLY A 102 -10.44 -2.06 12.07
CA GLY A 102 -11.41 -0.99 12.23
C GLY A 102 -11.39 -0.38 13.64
N VAL A 103 -11.55 -1.19 14.67
CA VAL A 103 -11.51 -0.73 16.07
C VAL A 103 -10.20 -0.01 16.40
N ARG A 104 -9.07 -0.54 15.91
CA ARG A 104 -7.77 0.14 16.11
C ARG A 104 -7.71 1.48 15.38
N THR A 105 -8.34 1.57 14.19
CA THR A 105 -8.42 2.81 13.42
C THR A 105 -9.32 3.84 14.13
N GLU A 106 -10.46 3.43 14.64
CA GLU A 106 -11.36 4.30 15.44
C GLU A 106 -10.66 4.83 16.66
N THR A 107 -9.92 3.97 17.39
CA THR A 107 -9.12 4.39 18.54
C THR A 107 -8.11 5.48 18.18
N ALA A 108 -7.41 5.32 17.06
CA ALA A 108 -6.46 6.32 16.56
C ALA A 108 -7.15 7.62 16.12
N ALA A 109 -8.32 7.50 15.46
CA ALA A 109 -9.11 8.65 15.01
C ALA A 109 -9.61 9.50 16.18
N VAL A 110 -10.14 8.87 17.25
CA VAL A 110 -10.58 9.55 18.49
C VAL A 110 -9.41 10.27 19.16
N ALA A 111 -8.21 9.67 19.11
CA ALA A 111 -6.99 10.32 19.62
C ALA A 111 -6.46 11.44 18.71
N GLY A 112 -7.13 11.76 17.60
CA GLY A 112 -6.71 12.77 16.64
C GLY A 112 -5.46 12.39 15.82
N GLN A 113 -5.05 11.12 15.84
CA GLN A 113 -3.84 10.64 15.18
C GLN A 113 -4.00 10.60 13.66
N ARG A 114 -2.95 10.98 12.96
CA ARG A 114 -2.82 10.82 11.51
C ARG A 114 -2.19 9.45 11.25
N SER A 115 -3.01 8.41 11.03
CA SER A 115 -2.49 7.04 11.03
C SER A 115 -3.05 6.18 9.91
N ILE A 116 -2.20 5.27 9.41
CA ILE A 116 -2.58 4.10 8.62
C ILE A 116 -2.39 2.87 9.50
N ILE A 117 -3.45 2.11 9.69
CA ILE A 117 -3.42 0.84 10.43
C ILE A 117 -3.31 -0.29 9.41
N LEU A 118 -2.24 -1.08 9.49
CA LEU A 118 -1.93 -2.16 8.56
C LEU A 118 -2.27 -3.51 9.17
N GLY A 119 -3.13 -4.28 8.54
CA GLY A 119 -3.36 -5.67 8.89
C GLY A 119 -2.20 -6.53 8.37
N VAL A 120 -1.23 -6.90 9.21
CA VAL A 120 -0.05 -7.65 8.81
C VAL A 120 -0.24 -9.15 8.98
N ARG A 121 -0.02 -9.93 7.92
CA ARG A 121 -0.25 -11.39 7.86
C ARG A 121 0.88 -12.15 8.56
N THR A 122 0.92 -12.10 9.87
CA THR A 122 1.98 -12.75 10.69
C THR A 122 1.54 -14.04 11.35
N LYS A 123 0.23 -14.27 11.50
CA LYS A 123 -0.30 -15.44 12.17
C LYS A 123 -0.70 -16.52 11.14
N PRO A 124 -0.33 -17.80 11.35
CA PRO A 124 -0.89 -18.88 10.57
C PRO A 124 -2.40 -19.00 10.84
N ASP A 125 -3.16 -19.47 9.86
CA ASP A 125 -4.57 -19.79 10.09
C ASP A 125 -4.65 -21.06 10.95
N PRO A 126 -5.25 -20.99 12.15
CA PRO A 126 -5.39 -22.16 13.02
C PRO A 126 -6.31 -23.25 12.43
N ASN A 127 -7.12 -22.91 11.41
CA ASN A 127 -8.02 -23.84 10.74
C ASN A 127 -7.48 -24.31 9.36
N ALA A 128 -6.34 -23.78 8.91
CA ALA A 128 -5.69 -24.26 7.70
C ALA A 128 -5.04 -25.60 7.99
N GLY A 129 -5.47 -26.67 7.30
CA GLY A 129 -4.77 -27.95 7.31
C GLY A 129 -3.30 -27.77 6.88
N GLU A 130 -2.49 -28.83 7.01
CA GLU A 130 -1.04 -28.79 6.71
C GLU A 130 -0.70 -28.25 5.31
N GLU A 131 -1.58 -28.42 4.32
CA GLU A 131 -1.41 -27.86 2.98
C GLU A 131 -1.65 -26.32 2.91
N GLY A 132 -2.55 -25.78 3.74
CA GLY A 132 -2.83 -24.33 3.81
C GLY A 132 -1.74 -23.52 4.51
N THR A 133 -0.77 -24.16 5.16
CA THR A 133 0.36 -23.48 5.82
C THR A 133 1.58 -23.30 4.92
N LYS A 134 1.63 -23.94 3.76
CA LYS A 134 2.75 -23.84 2.80
C LYS A 134 2.68 -22.57 2.00
N VAL A 135 3.33 -21.52 2.50
CA VAL A 135 3.52 -20.26 1.76
C VAL A 135 4.41 -20.51 0.55
N PRO A 136 3.98 -20.23 -0.69
CA PRO A 136 4.84 -20.34 -1.86
C PRO A 136 6.12 -19.54 -1.67
N LEU A 137 7.27 -20.13 -1.98
CA LEU A 137 8.59 -19.51 -1.80
C LEU A 137 8.70 -18.15 -2.50
N ARG A 138 8.06 -18.01 -3.68
CA ARG A 138 7.95 -16.74 -4.42
C ARG A 138 7.27 -15.62 -3.63
N SER A 139 6.20 -15.93 -2.90
CA SER A 139 5.48 -14.95 -2.06
C SER A 139 6.32 -14.52 -0.85
N LYS A 140 7.11 -15.44 -0.28
CA LYS A 140 8.03 -15.11 0.82
C LYS A 140 9.16 -14.20 0.35
N ILE A 141 9.80 -14.54 -0.77
CA ILE A 141 10.93 -13.78 -1.32
C ILE A 141 10.47 -12.38 -1.75
N GLY A 142 9.33 -12.28 -2.46
CA GLY A 142 8.78 -11.00 -2.91
C GLY A 142 8.48 -10.04 -1.76
N ASN A 143 7.79 -10.52 -0.72
CA ASN A 143 7.49 -9.69 0.45
C ASN A 143 8.77 -9.32 1.22
N SER A 144 9.71 -10.27 1.42
CA SER A 144 10.96 -10.01 2.14
C SER A 144 11.84 -8.97 1.43
N ALA A 145 11.92 -9.03 0.10
CA ALA A 145 12.65 -8.03 -0.69
C ALA A 145 12.00 -6.64 -0.57
N THR A 146 10.67 -6.57 -0.67
CA THR A 146 9.93 -5.30 -0.55
C THR A 146 10.02 -4.71 0.86
N VAL A 147 9.94 -5.55 1.89
CA VAL A 147 10.10 -5.14 3.31
C VAL A 147 11.52 -4.62 3.59
N GLY A 148 12.55 -5.36 3.16
CA GLY A 148 13.95 -4.93 3.35
C GLY A 148 14.24 -3.62 2.62
N PHE A 149 13.70 -3.50 1.41
CA PHE A 149 13.83 -2.29 0.63
C PHE A 149 13.08 -1.10 1.25
N PHE A 150 11.83 -1.30 1.70
CA PHE A 150 11.06 -0.28 2.39
C PHE A 150 11.81 0.23 3.63
N ALA A 151 12.37 -0.69 4.43
CA ALA A 151 13.17 -0.34 5.60
C ALA A 151 14.41 0.49 5.24
N LEU A 152 15.10 0.15 4.14
CA LEU A 152 16.26 0.90 3.66
C LEU A 152 15.87 2.30 3.17
N ALA A 153 14.74 2.42 2.45
CA ALA A 153 14.30 3.70 1.89
C ALA A 153 13.70 4.66 2.92
N THR A 154 13.10 4.15 3.99
CA THR A 154 12.30 4.94 4.93
C THR A 154 12.80 4.93 6.36
N GLY A 155 13.69 4.01 6.71
CA GLY A 155 14.08 3.75 8.10
C GLY A 155 12.99 3.05 8.94
N ALA A 156 11.77 2.91 8.43
CA ALA A 156 10.66 2.27 9.11
C ALA A 156 10.58 0.78 8.79
N ARG A 157 10.08 -0.02 9.73
CA ARG A 157 9.91 -1.47 9.55
C ARG A 157 8.42 -1.82 9.48
N VAL A 158 7.99 -2.30 8.32
CA VAL A 158 6.64 -2.83 8.08
C VAL A 158 6.76 -4.30 7.72
N ALA A 159 6.08 -5.17 8.46
CA ALA A 159 6.21 -6.63 8.28
C ALA A 159 5.52 -7.14 7.00
N ASP A 160 4.50 -6.43 6.52
CA ASP A 160 3.77 -6.76 5.29
C ASP A 160 3.40 -5.47 4.54
N THR A 161 4.19 -5.14 3.52
CA THR A 161 3.96 -3.95 2.68
C THR A 161 2.88 -4.17 1.61
N GLN A 162 2.51 -5.42 1.37
CA GLN A 162 1.58 -5.82 0.30
C GLN A 162 0.16 -6.10 0.81
N THR A 163 -0.10 -5.90 2.11
CA THR A 163 -1.46 -6.10 2.64
C THR A 163 -2.45 -5.12 2.04
N GLY A 164 -3.61 -5.63 1.60
CA GLY A 164 -4.76 -4.80 1.19
C GLY A 164 -5.68 -4.43 2.36
N LEU A 165 -5.50 -5.05 3.54
CA LEU A 165 -6.27 -4.72 4.74
C LEU A 165 -5.63 -3.53 5.47
N ARG A 166 -6.23 -2.35 5.32
CA ARG A 166 -5.73 -1.08 5.88
C ARG A 166 -6.85 -0.27 6.49
N GLY A 167 -6.58 0.36 7.62
CA GLY A 167 -7.45 1.35 8.22
C GLY A 167 -6.90 2.75 8.02
N PHE A 168 -7.77 3.71 7.73
CA PHE A 168 -7.42 5.11 7.52
C PHE A 168 -8.19 6.00 8.48
N THR A 169 -7.48 6.84 9.23
CA THR A 169 -8.13 7.84 10.07
C THR A 169 -8.64 9.01 9.22
N PRO A 170 -9.74 9.69 9.62
CA PRO A 170 -10.31 10.81 8.84
C PRO A 170 -9.31 11.93 8.55
N GLN A 171 -8.33 12.14 9.43
CA GLN A 171 -7.33 13.18 9.36
C GLN A 171 -6.38 13.07 8.16
N ILE A 172 -6.32 11.89 7.53
CA ILE A 172 -5.42 11.66 6.39
C ILE A 172 -6.14 11.50 5.04
N LEU A 173 -7.47 11.56 4.99
CA LEU A 173 -8.22 11.27 3.76
C LEU A 173 -7.88 12.24 2.62
N ASP A 174 -7.70 13.54 2.91
CA ASP A 174 -7.28 14.52 1.91
C ASP A 174 -5.91 14.22 1.33
N TRP A 175 -4.98 13.86 2.20
CA TRP A 175 -3.65 13.45 1.80
C TRP A 175 -3.67 12.16 0.95
N LEU A 176 -4.48 11.17 1.30
CA LEU A 176 -4.64 9.95 0.51
C LEU A 176 -5.13 10.24 -0.91
N LEU A 177 -6.06 11.19 -1.09
CA LEU A 177 -6.57 11.57 -2.40
C LEU A 177 -5.51 12.21 -3.31
N GLN A 178 -4.45 12.79 -2.74
CA GLN A 178 -3.35 13.43 -3.48
C GLN A 178 -2.23 12.45 -3.88
N ILE A 179 -2.24 11.21 -3.35
CA ILE A 179 -1.21 10.23 -3.68
C ILE A 179 -1.35 9.78 -5.14
N PRO A 180 -0.28 9.83 -5.95
CA PRO A 180 -0.33 9.38 -7.33
C PRO A 180 -0.36 7.86 -7.44
N GLY A 181 -0.80 7.37 -8.60
CA GLY A 181 -0.88 5.97 -8.94
C GLY A 181 -2.31 5.47 -9.04
N ASP A 182 -2.64 4.76 -10.11
CA ASP A 182 -3.99 4.26 -10.38
C ASP A 182 -4.12 2.76 -10.12
N LYS A 183 -2.99 2.03 -10.03
CA LYS A 183 -2.96 0.58 -9.87
C LYS A 183 -2.38 0.18 -8.50
N TYR A 184 -1.64 -0.91 -8.45
CA TYR A 184 -1.02 -1.45 -7.22
C TYR A 184 0.07 -0.55 -6.64
N GLU A 185 0.71 0.28 -7.46
CA GLU A 185 1.71 1.26 -7.02
C GLU A 185 1.14 2.30 -6.04
N TYR A 186 -0.16 2.60 -6.10
CA TYR A 186 -0.83 3.50 -5.16
C TYR A 186 -0.65 3.07 -3.71
N GLU A 187 -0.87 1.78 -3.43
CA GLU A 187 -0.77 1.22 -2.08
C GLU A 187 0.66 1.26 -1.54
N PHE A 188 1.65 1.07 -2.41
CA PHE A 188 3.05 1.17 -2.02
C PHE A 188 3.51 2.62 -1.88
N SER A 189 3.09 3.50 -2.80
CA SER A 189 3.35 4.95 -2.74
C SER A 189 2.81 5.57 -1.45
N MET A 190 1.63 5.13 -1.01
CA MET A 190 1.02 5.51 0.26
C MET A 190 1.97 5.22 1.43
N LEU A 191 2.52 4.02 1.52
CA LEU A 191 3.44 3.64 2.60
C LEU A 191 4.75 4.45 2.55
N LEU A 192 5.34 4.62 1.37
CA LEU A 192 6.57 5.40 1.21
C LEU A 192 6.39 6.87 1.60
N ARG A 193 5.23 7.45 1.26
CA ARG A 193 4.93 8.85 1.56
C ARG A 193 4.48 9.07 3.00
N ALA A 194 3.88 8.07 3.65
CA ALA A 194 3.43 8.14 5.04
C ALA A 194 4.56 8.54 5.99
N THR A 195 5.73 7.93 5.81
CA THR A 195 6.92 8.20 6.64
C THR A 195 7.46 9.64 6.52
N ARG A 196 7.05 10.37 5.49
CA ARG A 196 7.46 11.77 5.23
C ARG A 196 6.36 12.77 5.54
N ALA A 197 5.11 12.33 5.64
CA ALA A 197 3.93 13.17 5.79
C ALA A 197 3.41 13.22 7.23
N ASP A 198 4.24 12.80 8.20
CA ASP A 198 3.84 12.66 9.61
C ASP A 198 2.55 11.80 9.76
N VAL A 199 2.53 10.69 9.01
CA VAL A 199 1.46 9.69 9.08
C VAL A 199 2.03 8.42 9.72
N GLU A 200 1.50 8.08 10.88
CA GLU A 200 1.95 6.92 11.64
C GLU A 200 1.52 5.60 10.98
N LEU A 201 2.44 4.63 10.89
CA LEU A 201 2.17 3.27 10.42
C LEU A 201 2.02 2.33 11.62
N VAL A 202 0.79 1.95 11.93
CA VAL A 202 0.48 1.04 13.04
C VAL A 202 0.18 -0.35 12.50
N GLN A 203 0.79 -1.39 13.07
CA GLN A 203 0.65 -2.76 12.59
C GLN A 203 -0.23 -3.60 13.53
N VAL A 204 -1.23 -4.27 12.94
CA VAL A 204 -2.14 -5.18 13.64
C VAL A 204 -1.96 -6.59 13.07
N PRO A 205 -1.54 -7.58 13.88
CA PRO A 205 -1.39 -8.95 13.41
C PRO A 205 -2.72 -9.56 12.99
N ILE A 206 -2.80 -10.08 11.76
CA ILE A 206 -3.97 -10.77 11.22
C ILE A 206 -3.63 -12.20 10.79
N VAL A 207 -4.68 -13.00 10.58
CA VAL A 207 -4.55 -14.37 10.11
C VAL A 207 -4.26 -14.36 8.60
N LYS A 208 -3.37 -15.25 8.17
CA LYS A 208 -3.06 -15.49 6.78
C LYS A 208 -3.96 -16.60 6.24
N VAL A 209 -4.97 -16.24 5.44
CA VAL A 209 -5.82 -17.19 4.75
C VAL A 209 -5.24 -17.50 3.37
N TYR A 210 -5.10 -18.77 3.03
CA TYR A 210 -4.71 -19.23 1.70
C TYR A 210 -5.85 -20.00 1.06
N GLU A 211 -6.30 -19.54 -0.10
CA GLU A 211 -7.10 -20.38 -0.99
C GLU A 211 -6.18 -21.07 -2.00
N PRO A 212 -6.26 -22.40 -2.16
CA PRO A 212 -5.49 -23.12 -3.17
C PRO A 212 -5.82 -22.60 -4.56
N GLY A 213 -4.78 -22.17 -5.29
CA GLY A 213 -4.90 -21.73 -6.69
C GLY A 213 -5.22 -20.24 -6.90
N ASN A 214 -5.64 -19.51 -5.89
CA ASN A 214 -5.99 -18.07 -5.94
C ASN A 214 -6.46 -17.56 -7.33
N PRO A 215 -7.59 -18.06 -7.86
CA PRO A 215 -8.03 -17.80 -9.24
C PRO A 215 -8.47 -16.34 -9.46
N THR A 216 -8.68 -15.59 -8.37
CA THR A 216 -9.18 -14.19 -8.39
C THR A 216 -8.08 -13.14 -8.35
N SER A 217 -6.82 -13.52 -8.20
CA SER A 217 -5.72 -12.57 -8.23
C SER A 217 -5.41 -12.11 -9.65
N HIS A 218 -5.76 -10.87 -9.98
CA HIS A 218 -5.42 -10.21 -11.25
C HIS A 218 -4.01 -9.58 -11.25
N PHE A 219 -3.20 -9.85 -10.21
CA PHE A 219 -1.82 -9.38 -10.11
C PHE A 219 -0.95 -10.06 -11.18
N ARG A 220 -0.35 -9.25 -12.06
CA ARG A 220 0.60 -9.70 -13.08
C ARG A 220 2.02 -9.59 -12.53
N PRO A 221 2.67 -10.72 -12.12
CA PRO A 221 3.88 -10.67 -11.28
C PRO A 221 5.01 -9.83 -11.86
N LEU A 222 5.24 -9.85 -13.17
CA LEU A 222 6.32 -9.10 -13.79
C LEU A 222 5.96 -7.63 -14.05
N GLN A 223 4.75 -7.37 -14.55
CA GLN A 223 4.33 -6.01 -14.95
C GLN A 223 4.01 -5.16 -13.73
N ASP A 224 3.25 -5.70 -12.78
CA ASP A 224 2.85 -4.95 -11.59
C ASP A 224 4.03 -4.80 -10.63
N SER A 225 4.92 -5.80 -10.55
CA SER A 225 6.19 -5.64 -9.83
C SER A 225 7.07 -4.57 -10.46
N ALA A 226 7.17 -4.50 -11.79
CA ALA A 226 7.95 -3.46 -12.46
C ALA A 226 7.41 -2.06 -12.15
N LEU A 227 6.09 -1.87 -12.11
CA LEU A 227 5.46 -0.60 -11.73
C LEU A 227 5.71 -0.22 -10.27
N ILE A 228 5.71 -1.21 -9.36
CA ILE A 228 6.03 -1.00 -7.94
C ILE A 228 7.50 -0.64 -7.75
N TYR A 229 8.40 -1.29 -8.49
CA TYR A 229 9.85 -1.10 -8.34
C TYR A 229 10.43 0.01 -9.24
N ALA A 230 9.75 0.45 -10.31
CA ALA A 230 10.24 1.47 -11.22
C ALA A 230 10.58 2.82 -10.54
N PRO A 231 9.71 3.41 -9.69
CA PRO A 231 10.04 4.64 -8.97
C PRO A 231 11.26 4.47 -8.06
N LEU A 232 11.43 3.29 -7.56
CA LEU A 232 12.47 2.86 -6.69
C LEU A 232 13.81 2.72 -7.39
N LEU A 233 13.82 1.99 -8.51
CA LEU A 233 14.99 1.84 -9.36
C LEU A 233 15.41 3.20 -9.92
N ALA A 234 14.46 4.05 -10.30
CA ALA A 234 14.73 5.41 -10.75
C ALA A 234 15.39 6.25 -9.65
N PHE A 235 14.91 6.15 -8.40
CA PHE A 235 15.52 6.83 -7.26
C PHE A 235 16.94 6.32 -6.98
N LEU A 236 17.17 5.00 -6.98
CA LEU A 236 18.48 4.40 -6.79
C LEU A 236 19.44 4.78 -7.94
N ALA A 237 18.95 4.71 -9.17
CA ALA A 237 19.76 5.07 -10.35
C ALA A 237 20.14 6.56 -10.33
N SER A 238 19.20 7.45 -9.97
CA SER A 238 19.49 8.88 -9.87
C SER A 238 20.47 9.19 -8.74
N SER A 239 20.30 8.57 -7.57
CA SER A 239 21.21 8.72 -6.44
C SER A 239 22.61 8.18 -6.74
N PHE A 240 22.70 7.03 -7.42
CA PHE A 240 23.97 6.45 -7.84
C PHE A 240 24.68 7.33 -8.90
N LEU A 241 23.93 7.79 -9.91
CA LEU A 241 24.47 8.64 -10.97
C LEU A 241 24.95 10.00 -10.41
N THR A 242 24.16 10.62 -9.53
CA THR A 242 24.54 11.88 -8.88
C THR A 242 25.80 11.68 -8.03
N GLY A 243 25.84 10.62 -7.21
CA GLY A 243 27.01 10.29 -6.40
C GLY A 243 28.27 10.05 -7.26
N PHE A 244 28.14 9.30 -8.35
CA PHE A 244 29.24 9.03 -9.27
C PHE A 244 29.75 10.30 -9.97
N LEU A 245 28.86 11.14 -10.47
CA LEU A 245 29.25 12.38 -11.13
C LEU A 245 29.96 13.35 -10.18
N VAL A 246 29.42 13.54 -8.97
CA VAL A 246 30.05 14.38 -7.95
C VAL A 246 31.40 13.84 -7.52
N ASP A 247 31.51 12.52 -7.34
CA ASP A 247 32.79 11.85 -7.01
C ASP A 247 33.84 12.08 -8.09
N ALA A 248 33.47 11.88 -9.36
CA ALA A 248 34.37 12.09 -10.49
C ALA A 248 34.81 13.56 -10.60
N ILE A 249 33.87 14.52 -10.54
CA ILE A 249 34.19 15.95 -10.64
C ILE A 249 35.09 16.36 -9.47
N ALA A 250 34.76 15.97 -8.24
CA ALA A 250 35.56 16.30 -7.06
C ALA A 250 36.98 15.72 -7.16
N LEU A 251 37.09 14.47 -7.63
CA LEU A 251 38.39 13.84 -7.87
C LEU A 251 39.26 14.63 -8.87
N PHE A 252 38.68 14.98 -10.04
CA PHE A 252 39.39 15.75 -11.05
C PHE A 252 39.82 17.13 -10.56
N VAL A 253 38.95 17.82 -9.79
CA VAL A 253 39.26 19.14 -9.20
C VAL A 253 40.41 19.01 -8.20
N LEU A 254 40.33 18.07 -7.26
CA LEU A 254 41.35 17.89 -6.21
C LEU A 254 42.72 17.49 -6.80
N VAL A 255 42.74 16.60 -7.81
CA VAL A 255 43.97 16.26 -8.53
C VAL A 255 44.51 17.44 -9.31
N GLY A 256 43.66 18.22 -9.98
CA GLY A 256 44.05 19.45 -10.68
C GLY A 256 44.59 20.54 -9.78
N MET A 257 44.17 20.57 -8.52
CA MET A 257 44.71 21.44 -7.47
C MET A 257 46.06 20.93 -6.87
N GLY A 258 46.58 19.81 -7.34
CA GLY A 258 47.84 19.24 -6.87
C GLY A 258 47.74 18.37 -5.62
N ALA A 259 46.56 17.95 -5.21
CA ALA A 259 46.40 17.06 -4.07
C ALA A 259 46.99 15.66 -4.38
N PRO A 260 47.68 15.01 -3.42
CA PRO A 260 48.10 13.63 -3.57
C PRO A 260 46.89 12.73 -3.91
N LEU A 261 47.08 11.75 -4.80
CA LEU A 261 46.00 10.90 -5.31
C LEU A 261 45.15 10.28 -4.19
N LEU A 262 45.77 9.79 -3.14
CA LEU A 262 45.05 9.19 -2.00
C LEU A 262 44.14 10.22 -1.30
N VAL A 263 44.65 11.44 -1.09
CA VAL A 263 43.88 12.54 -0.46
C VAL A 263 42.72 12.96 -1.38
N ALA A 264 42.97 13.04 -2.70
CA ALA A 264 41.95 13.39 -3.69
C ALA A 264 40.84 12.35 -3.74
N VAL A 265 41.19 11.05 -3.71
CA VAL A 265 40.18 9.96 -3.70
C VAL A 265 39.32 9.98 -2.43
N VAL A 266 39.97 10.10 -1.24
CA VAL A 266 39.22 10.15 0.02
C VAL A 266 38.39 11.42 0.12
N GLY A 267 38.92 12.56 -0.27
CA GLY A 267 38.21 13.84 -0.29
C GLY A 267 36.97 13.80 -1.25
N ALA A 268 37.13 13.26 -2.45
CA ALA A 268 36.05 13.12 -3.42
C ALA A 268 34.92 12.24 -2.85
N ARG A 269 35.24 11.11 -2.20
CA ARG A 269 34.27 10.24 -1.54
C ARG A 269 33.48 10.94 -0.44
N ILE A 270 34.14 11.74 0.39
CA ILE A 270 33.48 12.52 1.46
C ILE A 270 32.56 13.56 0.85
N ILE A 271 33.00 14.32 -0.15
CA ILE A 271 32.19 15.33 -0.84
C ILE A 271 30.98 14.69 -1.50
N SER A 272 31.17 13.59 -2.23
CA SER A 272 30.10 12.84 -2.89
C SER A 272 29.07 12.31 -1.87
N ALA A 273 29.52 11.75 -0.75
CA ALA A 273 28.64 11.24 0.31
C ALA A 273 27.80 12.36 0.94
N LEU A 274 28.41 13.51 1.27
CA LEU A 274 27.73 14.67 1.84
C LEU A 274 26.73 15.28 0.86
N THR A 275 27.12 15.40 -0.41
CA THR A 275 26.23 15.94 -1.47
C THR A 275 25.04 15.01 -1.67
N ASN A 276 25.29 13.70 -1.78
CA ASN A 276 24.23 12.70 -1.96
C ASN A 276 23.26 12.69 -0.77
N PHE A 277 23.76 12.80 0.45
CA PHE A 277 22.95 12.94 1.66
C PHE A 277 22.09 14.21 1.63
N THR A 278 22.68 15.35 1.26
CA THR A 278 21.97 16.64 1.19
C THR A 278 20.92 16.67 0.09
N VAL A 279 21.26 16.21 -1.11
CA VAL A 279 20.33 16.11 -2.25
C VAL A 279 19.18 15.17 -1.92
N ASN A 280 19.45 14.00 -1.38
CA ASN A 280 18.40 13.07 -0.96
C ASN A 280 17.49 13.67 0.12
N ARG A 281 18.06 14.44 1.06
CA ARG A 281 17.28 15.15 2.07
C ARG A 281 16.41 16.25 1.48
N MET A 282 16.91 17.02 0.51
CA MET A 282 16.14 18.08 -0.20
C MET A 282 15.03 17.46 -1.05
N LEU A 283 15.32 16.44 -1.86
CA LEU A 283 14.32 15.72 -2.65
C LEU A 283 13.25 15.05 -1.77
N MET A 284 13.59 14.78 -0.51
CA MET A 284 12.63 14.31 0.49
C MET A 284 11.75 15.43 1.05
N HIS A 285 12.18 16.70 1.00
CA HIS A 285 11.40 17.85 1.51
C HIS A 285 10.55 18.53 0.44
N ASP A 286 10.99 18.56 -0.83
CA ASP A 286 10.31 19.27 -1.91
C ASP A 286 9.12 18.54 -2.54
N GLY A 287 8.79 17.33 -2.08
CA GLY A 287 7.58 16.61 -2.48
C GLY A 287 6.29 17.09 -1.79
N GLY A 288 6.28 18.26 -1.17
CA GLY A 288 5.20 18.83 -0.37
C GLY A 288 4.72 20.22 -0.83
N ALA A 289 4.81 20.52 -2.14
CA ALA A 289 4.16 21.69 -2.71
C ALA A 289 3.09 21.26 -3.71
#